data_fc51574c0f3ec60e0b92961ec375a578
#
_entry.id   fc51574c0f3ec60e0b92961ec375a578
#
_cell.length_a   1.000
_cell.length_b   1.000
_cell.length_c   1.000
_cell.angle_alpha   90.00
_cell.angle_beta   90.00
_cell.angle_gamma   90.00
#
_symmetry.space_group_name_H-M   'P 1'
#
loop_
_entity.id
_entity.type
_entity.pdbx_description
1 polymer ?
#
loop_
_entity_poly.entity_id
_entity_poly.type
_entity_poly.pdbx_seq_one_letter_code
_entity_poly.pdbx_strand_id
1 'polypeptide(L)'
;MATGFIDKARITVRAGNGGNGAVAFHREKYIAAGGPDGGDGGDGGSIILVVDDNMSTLMDFRYKRKYVAANGVDGQGGRKSGKAGESLTIRVPRGTLVRDAESGEIIKDMSDDQPFVLCKGGRGGWGNQHFATPTRQVPRFAKAGLPGESHDVVLELKLLADVGLVGFPNVGKSTLLSVVSKAHPKIANYHFTTLYPNLGVVYVDEGVSFVMADIPGIIEGASEGAGLGHDFLRHIDRCRLLVHLVDVSGSEGRDPIADFDAINAELDRKSTRLNSSHTLASRMPSSA
;
A
#
# COMPACT_ATOMS: atom_id res chain seq x y z
N MET A 1 -1.47 19.13 -18.98
CA MET A 1 -1.18 17.69 -19.06
C MET A 1 -2.26 16.95 -18.30
N ALA A 2 -2.87 15.92 -18.89
CA ALA A 2 -3.99 15.23 -18.24
C ALA A 2 -3.49 14.43 -17.04
N THR A 3 -3.78 14.89 -15.83
CA THR A 3 -3.58 14.17 -14.58
C THR A 3 -4.58 13.02 -14.53
N GLY A 4 -4.22 11.87 -15.11
CA GLY A 4 -5.05 10.67 -15.03
C GLY A 4 -4.91 10.07 -13.64
N PHE A 5 -6.03 9.81 -12.99
CA PHE A 5 -6.06 8.97 -11.78
C PHE A 5 -5.55 7.56 -12.14
N ILE A 6 -4.60 7.06 -11.36
CA ILE A 6 -4.02 5.72 -11.54
C ILE A 6 -4.28 4.93 -10.27
N ASP A 7 -5.04 3.88 -10.43
CA ASP A 7 -5.47 2.94 -9.38
C ASP A 7 -4.60 1.68 -9.31
N LYS A 8 -3.83 1.42 -10.37
CA LYS A 8 -2.99 0.22 -10.46
C LYS A 8 -1.64 0.51 -11.10
N ALA A 9 -0.57 0.10 -10.44
CA ALA A 9 0.79 0.26 -10.93
C ALA A 9 1.63 -0.98 -10.66
N ARG A 10 2.39 -1.44 -11.66
CA ARG A 10 3.38 -2.51 -11.50
C ARG A 10 4.74 -1.90 -11.25
N ILE A 11 5.41 -2.37 -10.19
CA ILE A 11 6.75 -1.96 -9.81
C ILE A 11 7.63 -3.17 -9.53
N THR A 12 8.93 -3.01 -9.79
CA THR A 12 9.97 -3.97 -9.40
C THR A 12 10.72 -3.40 -8.20
N VAL A 13 10.80 -4.17 -7.14
CA VAL A 13 11.49 -3.80 -5.91
C VAL A 13 12.65 -4.76 -5.66
N ARG A 14 13.81 -4.23 -5.29
CA ARG A 14 14.99 -5.03 -4.98
C ARG A 14 15.68 -4.47 -3.73
N ALA A 15 15.82 -5.30 -2.72
CA ALA A 15 16.63 -4.99 -1.55
C ALA A 15 18.13 -5.04 -1.88
N GLY A 16 18.93 -4.37 -1.09
CA GLY A 16 20.38 -4.38 -1.24
C GLY A 16 20.98 -5.75 -0.89
N ASN A 17 22.05 -6.11 -1.59
CA ASN A 17 22.83 -7.30 -1.25
C ASN A 17 23.70 -7.01 -0.02
N GLY A 18 23.98 -8.03 0.79
CA GLY A 18 25.00 -7.95 1.83
C GLY A 18 26.40 -7.81 1.24
N GLY A 19 27.25 -7.03 1.90
CA GLY A 19 28.68 -6.92 1.58
C GLY A 19 29.42 -8.22 1.89
N ASN A 20 30.52 -8.46 1.24
CA ASN A 20 31.36 -9.64 1.47
C ASN A 20 32.21 -9.48 2.73
N GLY A 21 32.47 -10.57 3.44
CA GLY A 21 33.47 -10.61 4.49
C GLY A 21 34.89 -10.48 3.88
N ALA A 22 35.78 -9.86 4.61
CA ALA A 22 37.18 -9.67 4.19
C ALA A 22 38.07 -10.83 4.60
N VAL A 23 39.09 -11.09 3.76
CA VAL A 23 40.23 -11.91 4.13
C VAL A 23 41.43 -10.98 4.35
N ALA A 24 41.74 -10.75 5.62
CA ALA A 24 42.90 -9.93 5.98
C ALA A 24 43.66 -10.59 7.16
N PHE A 25 44.95 -10.24 7.28
CA PHE A 25 45.80 -10.70 8.35
C PHE A 25 46.48 -9.49 8.98
N HIS A 26 46.57 -9.54 10.32
CA HIS A 26 47.25 -8.51 11.07
C HIS A 26 48.75 -8.43 10.65
N ARG A 27 49.22 -7.22 10.39
CA ARG A 27 50.62 -6.97 10.04
C ARG A 27 51.16 -5.87 10.92
N GLU A 28 52.18 -6.19 11.66
CA GLU A 28 52.94 -5.20 12.42
C GLU A 28 54.42 -5.31 12.11
N LYS A 29 55.15 -4.22 12.40
CA LYS A 29 56.61 -4.22 12.28
C LYS A 29 57.18 -5.31 13.18
N TYR A 30 57.92 -6.24 12.63
CA TYR A 30 58.51 -7.41 13.33
C TYR A 30 57.56 -8.62 13.57
N ILE A 31 56.29 -8.57 13.11
CA ILE A 31 55.38 -9.74 13.17
C ILE A 31 55.13 -10.20 11.72
N ALA A 32 55.80 -11.27 11.32
CA ALA A 32 55.73 -11.79 9.93
C ALA A 32 54.38 -12.45 9.60
N ALA A 33 53.68 -12.99 10.62
CA ALA A 33 52.41 -13.69 10.46
C ALA A 33 51.48 -13.38 11.63
N GLY A 34 50.72 -12.30 11.50
CA GLY A 34 49.62 -12.01 12.45
C GLY A 34 48.38 -12.87 12.23
N GLY A 35 47.51 -12.92 13.22
CA GLY A 35 46.23 -13.64 13.14
C GLY A 35 45.27 -13.07 12.10
N PRO A 36 44.15 -13.79 11.82
CA PRO A 36 43.14 -13.31 10.90
C PRO A 36 42.48 -12.04 11.44
N ASP A 37 42.32 -11.05 10.54
CA ASP A 37 41.96 -9.68 10.87
C ASP A 37 40.92 -9.09 9.89
N GLY A 38 40.28 -9.94 9.10
CA GLY A 38 39.25 -9.53 8.18
C GLY A 38 37.93 -9.28 8.89
N GLY A 39 37.33 -8.09 8.65
CA GLY A 39 36.03 -7.69 9.17
C GLY A 39 34.86 -8.24 8.35
N ASP A 40 33.67 -8.14 8.91
CA ASP A 40 32.45 -8.61 8.28
C ASP A 40 31.92 -7.61 7.23
N GLY A 41 31.19 -8.12 6.23
CA GLY A 41 30.43 -7.27 5.34
C GLY A 41 29.21 -6.67 6.06
N GLY A 42 28.78 -5.48 5.64
CA GLY A 42 27.55 -4.85 6.11
C GLY A 42 26.32 -5.52 5.51
N ASP A 43 25.21 -5.46 6.21
CA ASP A 43 23.93 -5.93 5.68
C ASP A 43 23.42 -4.99 4.56
N GLY A 44 22.68 -5.53 3.58
CA GLY A 44 22.01 -4.74 2.56
C GLY A 44 20.80 -3.99 3.11
N GLY A 45 20.44 -2.87 2.49
CA GLY A 45 19.23 -2.12 2.82
C GLY A 45 17.96 -2.85 2.44
N SER A 46 16.90 -2.69 3.23
CA SER A 46 15.57 -3.25 2.99
C SER A 46 14.69 -2.28 2.20
N ILE A 47 13.62 -2.81 1.57
CA ILE A 47 12.53 -1.99 1.00
C ILE A 47 11.38 -2.00 1.99
N ILE A 48 10.95 -0.80 2.40
CA ILE A 48 9.92 -0.61 3.42
C ILE A 48 8.77 0.19 2.80
N LEU A 49 7.55 -0.31 2.90
CA LEU A 49 6.33 0.42 2.53
C LEU A 49 5.79 1.15 3.75
N VAL A 50 5.34 2.40 3.56
CA VAL A 50 4.72 3.24 4.59
C VAL A 50 3.49 3.91 4.00
N VAL A 51 2.44 4.00 4.79
CA VAL A 51 1.23 4.74 4.41
C VAL A 51 1.49 6.24 4.49
N ASP A 52 1.02 6.98 3.49
CA ASP A 52 1.02 8.44 3.47
C ASP A 52 -0.40 8.93 3.15
N ASP A 53 -1.06 9.52 4.14
CA ASP A 53 -2.45 10.01 4.02
C ASP A 53 -2.58 11.23 3.10
N ASN A 54 -1.47 11.89 2.75
CA ASN A 54 -1.48 12.99 1.79
C ASN A 54 -1.45 12.50 0.33
N MET A 55 -1.25 11.21 0.11
CA MET A 55 -1.28 10.60 -1.22
C MET A 55 -2.67 10.01 -1.49
N SER A 56 -3.27 10.40 -2.62
CA SER A 56 -4.58 9.89 -3.06
C SER A 56 -4.50 9.05 -4.34
N THR A 57 -3.35 8.97 -5.00
CA THR A 57 -3.19 8.26 -6.28
C THR A 57 -1.85 7.52 -6.34
N LEU A 58 -1.76 6.51 -7.23
CA LEU A 58 -0.51 5.81 -7.54
C LEU A 58 0.25 6.43 -8.73
N MET A 59 0.03 7.73 -9.02
CA MET A 59 0.59 8.39 -10.20
C MET A 59 2.12 8.34 -10.25
N ASP A 60 2.80 8.50 -9.14
CA ASP A 60 4.26 8.52 -9.06
C ASP A 60 4.87 7.19 -9.52
N PHE A 61 4.17 6.08 -9.28
CA PHE A 61 4.61 4.74 -9.67
C PHE A 61 4.51 4.47 -11.19
N ARG A 62 3.82 5.32 -11.93
CA ARG A 62 3.81 5.27 -13.40
C ARG A 62 5.15 5.69 -13.99
N TYR A 63 5.78 6.68 -13.36
CA TYR A 63 7.04 7.25 -13.84
C TYR A 63 8.24 6.49 -13.29
N LYS A 64 8.22 6.16 -12.00
CA LYS A 64 9.28 5.39 -11.36
C LYS A 64 8.78 3.97 -11.06
N ARG A 65 9.27 3.00 -11.82
CA ARG A 65 8.86 1.59 -11.72
C ARG A 65 9.87 0.69 -11.04
N LYS A 66 11.11 1.16 -10.83
CA LYS A 66 12.18 0.38 -10.22
C LYS A 66 12.65 1.06 -8.94
N TYR A 67 12.68 0.29 -7.86
CA TYR A 67 13.10 0.71 -6.54
C TYR A 67 14.17 -0.25 -6.06
N VAL A 68 15.37 0.28 -5.78
CA VAL A 68 16.52 -0.52 -5.36
C VAL A 68 17.11 0.13 -4.11
N ALA A 69 17.24 -0.65 -3.03
CA ALA A 69 17.93 -0.21 -1.82
C ALA A 69 19.45 -0.38 -1.96
N ALA A 70 20.19 0.30 -1.12
CA ALA A 70 21.65 0.28 -1.16
C ALA A 70 22.21 -1.07 -0.71
N ASN A 71 23.30 -1.52 -1.35
CA ASN A 71 24.04 -2.70 -0.91
C ASN A 71 24.84 -2.40 0.37
N GLY A 72 25.10 -3.43 1.16
CA GLY A 72 26.08 -3.37 2.22
C GLY A 72 27.49 -3.26 1.66
N VAL A 73 28.35 -2.59 2.40
CA VAL A 73 29.76 -2.41 2.04
C VAL A 73 30.56 -3.65 2.49
N ASP A 74 31.53 -4.05 1.69
CA ASP A 74 32.43 -5.16 2.03
C ASP A 74 33.23 -4.87 3.32
N GLY A 75 33.54 -5.91 4.08
CA GLY A 75 34.44 -5.83 5.22
C GLY A 75 35.85 -5.45 4.80
N GLN A 76 36.63 -4.94 5.76
CA GLN A 76 38.01 -4.51 5.54
C GLN A 76 38.95 -5.16 6.55
N GLY A 77 40.25 -4.99 6.33
CA GLY A 77 41.28 -5.36 7.31
C GLY A 77 41.17 -4.52 8.59
N GLY A 78 41.82 -4.96 9.67
CA GLY A 78 41.76 -4.31 10.98
C GLY A 78 40.42 -4.57 11.69
N ARG A 79 39.76 -5.69 11.39
CA ARG A 79 38.44 -6.08 11.92
C ARG A 79 37.33 -5.06 11.64
N LYS A 80 37.51 -4.21 10.64
CA LYS A 80 36.53 -3.18 10.29
C LYS A 80 35.38 -3.80 9.52
N SER A 81 34.19 -3.80 10.12
CA SER A 81 32.96 -4.21 9.45
C SER A 81 32.54 -3.18 8.40
N GLY A 82 31.98 -3.65 7.30
CA GLY A 82 31.39 -2.81 6.29
C GLY A 82 30.15 -2.09 6.82
N LYS A 83 29.88 -0.90 6.30
CA LYS A 83 28.65 -0.14 6.63
C LYS A 83 27.44 -0.87 6.06
N ALA A 84 26.35 -0.94 6.82
CA ALA A 84 25.06 -1.43 6.30
C ALA A 84 24.52 -0.50 5.20
N GLY A 85 23.87 -1.09 4.21
CA GLY A 85 23.19 -0.38 3.15
C GLY A 85 21.98 0.38 3.69
N GLU A 86 21.70 1.55 3.13
CA GLU A 86 20.55 2.35 3.50
C GLU A 86 19.26 1.70 2.98
N SER A 87 18.25 1.57 3.87
CA SER A 87 16.93 1.07 3.50
C SER A 87 16.15 2.14 2.73
N LEU A 88 15.38 1.70 1.74
CA LEU A 88 14.56 2.58 0.92
C LEU A 88 13.10 2.51 1.38
N THR A 89 12.58 3.65 1.83
CA THR A 89 11.17 3.80 2.17
C THR A 89 10.38 4.25 0.95
N ILE A 90 9.31 3.52 0.64
CA ILE A 90 8.35 3.84 -0.42
C ILE A 90 7.04 4.22 0.24
N ARG A 91 6.55 5.41 -0.05
CA ARG A 91 5.25 5.89 0.45
C ARG A 91 4.15 5.47 -0.49
N VAL A 92 3.05 4.97 0.07
CA VAL A 92 1.87 4.54 -0.67
C VAL A 92 0.60 5.12 -0.04
N PRO A 93 -0.45 5.39 -0.83
CA PRO A 93 -1.73 5.83 -0.29
C PRO A 93 -2.32 4.78 0.67
N ARG A 94 -3.09 5.23 1.66
CA ARG A 94 -3.86 4.33 2.55
C ARG A 94 -4.81 3.46 1.74
N GLY A 95 -4.91 2.17 2.11
CA GLY A 95 -5.75 1.20 1.41
C GLY A 95 -5.15 0.69 0.10
N THR A 96 -3.83 0.82 -0.09
CA THR A 96 -3.13 0.19 -1.20
C THR A 96 -2.97 -1.32 -0.92
N LEU A 97 -3.47 -2.15 -1.83
CA LEU A 97 -3.19 -3.59 -1.85
C LEU A 97 -1.89 -3.84 -2.59
N VAL A 98 -1.00 -4.57 -1.94
CA VAL A 98 0.25 -5.05 -2.52
C VAL A 98 0.04 -6.50 -2.94
N ARG A 99 0.11 -6.78 -4.24
CA ARG A 99 -0.03 -8.13 -4.79
C ARG A 99 1.26 -8.58 -5.43
N ASP A 100 1.52 -9.84 -5.35
CA ASP A 100 2.56 -10.46 -6.18
C ASP A 100 2.15 -10.39 -7.66
N ALA A 101 3.09 -10.04 -8.53
CA ALA A 101 2.79 -9.80 -9.94
C ALA A 101 2.60 -11.10 -10.76
N GLU A 102 3.08 -12.24 -10.25
CA GLU A 102 3.00 -13.55 -10.92
C GLU A 102 1.81 -14.34 -10.40
N SER A 103 1.71 -14.52 -9.08
CA SER A 103 0.62 -15.30 -8.45
C SER A 103 -0.68 -14.53 -8.31
N GLY A 104 -0.63 -13.18 -8.25
CA GLY A 104 -1.77 -12.33 -7.95
C GLY A 104 -2.20 -12.34 -6.48
N GLU A 105 -1.52 -13.08 -5.62
CA GLU A 105 -1.83 -13.17 -4.19
C GLU A 105 -1.59 -11.83 -3.48
N ILE A 106 -2.40 -11.55 -2.46
CA ILE A 106 -2.24 -10.36 -1.64
C ILE A 106 -1.10 -10.60 -0.66
N ILE A 107 -0.01 -9.85 -0.79
CA ILE A 107 1.11 -9.84 0.14
C ILE A 107 0.76 -9.04 1.40
N LYS A 108 0.19 -7.84 1.22
CA LYS A 108 -0.19 -6.94 2.33
C LYS A 108 -1.29 -5.97 1.89
N ASP A 109 -2.18 -5.66 2.83
CA ASP A 109 -3.13 -4.54 2.75
C ASP A 109 -2.56 -3.39 3.61
N MET A 110 -2.27 -2.26 2.98
CA MET A 110 -1.70 -1.06 3.61
C MET A 110 -2.83 -0.17 4.16
N SER A 111 -3.65 -0.71 5.05
CA SER A 111 -4.75 -0.01 5.70
C SER A 111 -4.35 0.61 7.05
N ASP A 112 -3.30 0.11 7.68
CA ASP A 112 -2.74 0.58 8.95
C ASP A 112 -1.47 1.44 8.74
N ASP A 113 -1.06 2.18 9.78
CA ASP A 113 0.12 3.05 9.74
C ASP A 113 1.44 2.30 10.00
N GLN A 114 1.38 0.97 10.15
CA GLN A 114 2.58 0.20 10.47
C GLN A 114 3.48 0.04 9.24
N PRO A 115 4.77 0.38 9.33
CA PRO A 115 5.72 0.12 8.26
C PRO A 115 5.77 -1.38 7.93
N PHE A 116 5.73 -1.71 6.65
CA PHE A 116 5.82 -3.08 6.17
C PHE A 116 7.11 -3.31 5.39
N VAL A 117 7.91 -4.29 5.81
CA VAL A 117 9.13 -4.69 5.09
C VAL A 117 8.73 -5.60 3.94
N LEU A 118 8.74 -5.06 2.72
CA LEU A 118 8.37 -5.79 1.50
C LEU A 118 9.51 -6.70 1.01
N CYS A 119 10.76 -6.21 1.06
CA CYS A 119 11.94 -6.98 0.69
C CYS A 119 13.01 -6.79 1.77
N LYS A 120 13.56 -7.89 2.27
CA LYS A 120 14.65 -7.86 3.26
C LYS A 120 16.00 -7.75 2.57
N GLY A 121 16.87 -6.89 3.10
CA GLY A 121 18.26 -6.80 2.70
C GLY A 121 19.02 -8.09 2.92
N GLY A 122 19.98 -8.38 2.05
CA GLY A 122 20.86 -9.51 2.18
C GLY A 122 21.77 -9.36 3.40
N ARG A 123 22.02 -10.44 4.13
CA ARG A 123 22.92 -10.44 5.27
C ARG A 123 24.38 -10.33 4.82
N GLY A 124 25.17 -9.52 5.50
CA GLY A 124 26.61 -9.41 5.29
C GLY A 124 27.37 -10.71 5.54
N GLY A 125 28.42 -10.93 4.79
CA GLY A 125 29.28 -12.09 4.90
C GLY A 125 30.26 -11.95 6.09
N TRP A 126 30.64 -13.05 6.70
CA TRP A 126 31.60 -13.06 7.80
C TRP A 126 33.05 -12.96 7.29
N GLY A 127 33.84 -12.12 7.95
CA GLY A 127 35.27 -12.02 7.73
C GLY A 127 36.04 -13.28 8.20
N ASN A 128 37.28 -13.42 7.75
CA ASN A 128 38.09 -14.59 8.07
C ASN A 128 38.37 -14.74 9.58
N GLN A 129 38.25 -13.70 10.38
CA GLN A 129 38.42 -13.75 11.84
C GLN A 129 37.47 -14.76 12.52
N HIS A 130 36.27 -14.97 11.98
CA HIS A 130 35.29 -15.91 12.54
C HIS A 130 35.61 -17.38 12.28
N PHE A 131 36.53 -17.66 11.36
CA PHE A 131 36.88 -19.01 10.96
C PHE A 131 38.20 -19.50 11.55
N ALA A 132 38.80 -18.70 12.46
CA ALA A 132 39.97 -19.12 13.23
C ALA A 132 39.59 -20.17 14.28
N THR A 133 40.32 -21.28 14.23
CA THR A 133 40.16 -22.36 15.22
C THR A 133 41.57 -22.77 15.71
N PRO A 134 41.71 -23.50 16.83
CA PRO A 134 43.00 -23.96 17.29
C PRO A 134 43.77 -24.76 16.25
N THR A 135 43.08 -25.50 15.38
CA THR A 135 43.66 -26.30 14.29
C THR A 135 43.84 -25.51 12.98
N ARG A 136 43.11 -24.41 12.80
CA ARG A 136 43.17 -23.53 11.62
C ARG A 136 43.39 -22.09 12.05
N GLN A 137 44.58 -21.74 12.36
CA GLN A 137 44.90 -20.38 12.85
C GLN A 137 44.98 -19.31 11.76
N VAL A 138 45.10 -19.71 10.50
CA VAL A 138 45.25 -18.81 9.30
C VAL A 138 44.21 -19.13 8.24
N PRO A 139 42.92 -18.86 8.48
CA PRO A 139 41.89 -19.09 7.47
C PRO A 139 42.03 -18.09 6.32
N ARG A 140 42.20 -18.60 5.10
CA ARG A 140 42.34 -17.81 3.88
C ARG A 140 41.02 -17.68 3.09
N PHE A 141 39.90 -17.72 3.79
CA PHE A 141 38.59 -17.57 3.20
C PHE A 141 37.69 -16.73 4.13
N ALA A 142 36.72 -16.09 3.53
CA ALA A 142 35.65 -15.36 4.20
C ALA A 142 34.32 -15.79 3.57
N LYS A 143 33.22 -15.45 4.19
CA LYS A 143 31.88 -15.73 3.68
C LYS A 143 31.42 -14.56 2.80
N ALA A 144 30.88 -14.87 1.63
CA ALA A 144 30.24 -13.87 0.78
C ALA A 144 28.96 -13.36 1.45
N GLY A 145 28.58 -12.14 1.17
CA GLY A 145 27.27 -11.61 1.51
C GLY A 145 26.16 -12.33 0.77
N LEU A 146 24.99 -12.39 1.37
CA LEU A 146 23.80 -12.97 0.77
C LEU A 146 23.12 -11.96 -0.16
N PRO A 147 22.47 -12.41 -1.24
CA PRO A 147 21.65 -11.53 -2.06
C PRO A 147 20.45 -11.01 -1.26
N GLY A 148 20.04 -9.78 -1.53
CA GLY A 148 18.78 -9.23 -1.05
C GLY A 148 17.58 -9.82 -1.79
N GLU A 149 16.41 -9.77 -1.18
CA GLU A 149 15.15 -10.20 -1.79
C GLU A 149 14.75 -9.27 -2.93
N SER A 150 14.06 -9.81 -3.91
CA SER A 150 13.50 -9.04 -5.01
C SER A 150 12.11 -9.55 -5.37
N HIS A 151 11.17 -8.63 -5.60
CA HIS A 151 9.80 -8.96 -6.00
C HIS A 151 9.34 -8.02 -7.11
N ASP A 152 8.54 -8.57 -8.01
CA ASP A 152 7.68 -7.80 -8.90
C ASP A 152 6.29 -7.74 -8.26
N VAL A 153 5.82 -6.55 -7.95
CA VAL A 153 4.54 -6.36 -7.28
C VAL A 153 3.63 -5.43 -8.05
N VAL A 154 2.34 -5.65 -7.89
CA VAL A 154 1.29 -4.77 -8.36
C VAL A 154 0.70 -4.06 -7.16
N LEU A 155 0.80 -2.75 -7.16
CA LEU A 155 0.09 -1.88 -6.24
C LEU A 155 -1.30 -1.62 -6.82
N GLU A 156 -2.34 -1.86 -6.05
CA GLU A 156 -3.74 -1.64 -6.43
C GLU A 156 -4.41 -0.82 -5.35
N LEU A 157 -4.95 0.34 -5.72
CA LEU A 157 -5.64 1.21 -4.77
C LEU A 157 -7.05 0.69 -4.52
N LYS A 158 -7.34 0.34 -3.25
CA LYS A 158 -8.66 -0.12 -2.82
C LYS A 158 -9.64 1.03 -2.63
N LEU A 159 -9.16 2.21 -2.26
CA LEU A 159 -9.95 3.43 -2.15
C LEU A 159 -10.38 3.92 -3.54
N LEU A 160 -11.67 4.13 -3.71
CA LEU A 160 -12.25 4.70 -4.91
C LEU A 160 -12.18 6.23 -4.87
N ALA A 161 -12.57 6.79 -3.72
CA ALA A 161 -12.61 8.22 -3.48
C ALA A 161 -12.57 8.53 -1.97
N ASP A 162 -12.20 9.77 -1.63
CA ASP A 162 -12.30 10.24 -0.25
C ASP A 162 -13.76 10.48 0.12
N VAL A 163 -14.57 11.00 -0.84
CA VAL A 163 -15.98 11.29 -0.65
C VAL A 163 -16.81 10.63 -1.74
N GLY A 164 -17.77 9.80 -1.37
CA GLY A 164 -18.76 9.21 -2.25
C GLY A 164 -20.08 9.95 -2.19
N LEU A 165 -20.64 10.35 -3.35
CA LEU A 165 -22.00 10.91 -3.43
C LEU A 165 -22.98 9.78 -3.61
N VAL A 166 -23.97 9.68 -2.71
CA VAL A 166 -25.05 8.70 -2.75
C VAL A 166 -26.40 9.42 -2.82
N GLY A 167 -27.38 8.82 -3.42
CA GLY A 167 -28.71 9.40 -3.59
C GLY A 167 -29.42 8.79 -4.78
N PHE A 168 -30.71 9.00 -4.88
CA PHE A 168 -31.52 8.54 -6.01
C PHE A 168 -31.10 9.19 -7.34
N PRO A 169 -31.50 8.65 -8.49
CA PRO A 169 -31.29 9.32 -9.79
C PRO A 169 -31.88 10.74 -9.78
N ASN A 170 -31.31 11.64 -10.56
CA ASN A 170 -31.74 13.03 -10.77
C ASN A 170 -31.71 13.98 -9.54
N VAL A 171 -31.28 13.54 -8.37
CA VAL A 171 -31.11 14.42 -7.18
C VAL A 171 -29.94 15.40 -7.30
N GLY A 172 -29.25 15.45 -8.44
CA GLY A 172 -28.21 16.45 -8.71
C GLY A 172 -26.79 16.03 -8.33
N LYS A 173 -26.49 14.74 -8.05
CA LYS A 173 -25.14 14.24 -7.72
C LYS A 173 -24.09 14.63 -8.75
N SER A 174 -24.30 14.28 -10.00
CA SER A 174 -23.35 14.56 -11.10
C SER A 174 -23.22 16.06 -11.37
N THR A 175 -24.31 16.83 -11.16
CA THR A 175 -24.29 18.29 -11.24
C THR A 175 -23.41 18.88 -10.15
N LEU A 176 -23.60 18.46 -8.90
CA LEU A 176 -22.76 18.87 -7.77
C LEU A 176 -21.29 18.56 -8.06
N LEU A 177 -20.98 17.33 -8.48
CA LEU A 177 -19.62 16.92 -8.83
C LEU A 177 -19.01 17.80 -9.92
N SER A 178 -19.77 18.15 -10.95
CA SER A 178 -19.29 18.99 -12.06
C SER A 178 -19.01 20.43 -11.65
N VAL A 179 -19.75 20.96 -10.68
CA VAL A 179 -19.59 22.33 -10.18
C VAL A 179 -18.38 22.44 -9.22
N VAL A 180 -18.21 21.47 -8.32
CA VAL A 180 -17.13 21.53 -7.31
C VAL A 180 -15.80 21.01 -7.83
N SER A 181 -15.79 20.25 -8.91
CA SER A 181 -14.56 19.73 -9.52
C SER A 181 -13.93 20.77 -10.45
N LYS A 182 -12.66 21.07 -10.26
CA LYS A 182 -11.88 22.00 -11.11
C LYS A 182 -11.62 21.47 -12.53
N ALA A 183 -11.66 20.15 -12.70
CA ALA A 183 -11.54 19.46 -14.00
C ALA A 183 -12.83 18.72 -14.29
N HIS A 184 -13.19 18.59 -15.57
CA HIS A 184 -14.35 17.78 -15.96
C HIS A 184 -14.24 16.39 -15.32
N PRO A 185 -15.29 15.90 -14.62
CA PRO A 185 -15.32 14.59 -14.06
C PRO A 185 -15.00 13.53 -15.13
N LYS A 186 -14.18 12.55 -14.77
CA LYS A 186 -13.79 11.48 -15.69
C LYS A 186 -14.45 10.18 -15.26
N ILE A 187 -14.99 9.48 -16.23
CA ILE A 187 -15.44 8.10 -16.05
C ILE A 187 -14.21 7.23 -15.81
N ALA A 188 -14.16 6.58 -14.67
CA ALA A 188 -13.05 5.70 -14.30
C ALA A 188 -13.43 4.24 -14.60
N ASN A 189 -12.65 3.60 -15.48
CA ASN A 189 -12.79 2.18 -15.80
C ASN A 189 -12.01 1.37 -14.77
N TYR A 190 -12.70 0.88 -13.74
CA TYR A 190 -12.12 -0.08 -12.81
C TYR A 190 -12.45 -1.51 -13.24
N HIS A 191 -11.45 -2.37 -13.31
CA HIS A 191 -11.63 -3.78 -13.73
C HIS A 191 -12.51 -4.62 -12.80
N PHE A 192 -12.90 -4.06 -11.66
CA PHE A 192 -13.73 -4.71 -10.65
C PHE A 192 -15.13 -4.11 -10.54
N THR A 193 -15.51 -3.16 -11.42
CA THR A 193 -16.80 -2.50 -11.38
C THR A 193 -17.56 -2.73 -12.69
N THR A 194 -18.81 -3.12 -12.59
CA THR A 194 -19.74 -3.17 -13.71
C THR A 194 -20.35 -1.81 -14.00
N LEU A 195 -20.34 -0.90 -13.02
CA LEU A 195 -20.78 0.49 -13.12
C LEU A 195 -19.56 1.41 -12.97
N TYR A 196 -19.40 2.33 -13.88
CA TYR A 196 -18.26 3.25 -13.92
C TYR A 196 -18.59 4.53 -13.14
N PRO A 197 -17.96 4.77 -11.97
CA PRO A 197 -18.17 6.01 -11.23
C PRO A 197 -17.52 7.20 -11.95
N ASN A 198 -18.15 8.36 -11.85
CA ASN A 198 -17.54 9.61 -12.27
C ASN A 198 -16.69 10.14 -11.12
N LEU A 199 -15.41 10.40 -11.38
CA LEU A 199 -14.49 10.94 -10.38
C LEU A 199 -14.16 12.39 -10.70
N GLY A 200 -14.18 13.24 -9.69
CA GLY A 200 -13.73 14.63 -9.74
C GLY A 200 -12.75 14.94 -8.62
N VAL A 201 -11.75 15.75 -8.91
CA VAL A 201 -10.81 16.26 -7.89
C VAL A 201 -11.32 17.62 -7.43
N VAL A 202 -11.59 17.73 -6.14
CA VAL A 202 -12.03 18.96 -5.46
C VAL A 202 -10.82 19.57 -4.76
N TYR A 203 -10.55 20.84 -5.05
CA TYR A 203 -9.48 21.61 -4.41
C TYR A 203 -10.09 22.48 -3.32
N VAL A 204 -9.56 22.38 -2.12
CA VAL A 204 -10.00 23.19 -0.97
C VAL A 204 -9.10 24.38 -0.79
N ASP A 205 -7.77 24.16 -0.83
CA ASP A 205 -6.75 25.18 -0.65
C ASP A 205 -5.46 24.81 -1.38
N GLU A 206 -4.44 25.66 -1.38
CA GLU A 206 -3.13 25.36 -1.97
C GLU A 206 -2.54 24.09 -1.37
N GLY A 207 -2.40 23.06 -2.21
CA GLY A 207 -1.87 21.76 -1.81
C GLY A 207 -2.85 20.81 -1.11
N VAL A 208 -4.10 21.23 -0.84
CA VAL A 208 -5.13 20.38 -0.23
C VAL A 208 -6.22 20.06 -1.26
N SER A 209 -6.33 18.80 -1.62
CA SER A 209 -7.37 18.31 -2.54
C SER A 209 -7.85 16.93 -2.10
N PHE A 210 -9.07 16.59 -2.45
CA PHE A 210 -9.64 15.27 -2.25
C PHE A 210 -10.38 14.78 -3.49
N VAL A 211 -10.57 13.48 -3.59
CA VAL A 211 -11.29 12.85 -4.69
C VAL A 211 -12.73 12.61 -4.30
N MET A 212 -13.66 13.12 -5.11
CA MET A 212 -15.09 12.90 -4.96
C MET A 212 -15.59 11.99 -6.09
N ALA A 213 -16.39 10.99 -5.73
CA ALA A 213 -16.99 10.04 -6.66
C ALA A 213 -18.51 10.22 -6.72
N ASP A 214 -19.06 10.33 -7.91
CA ASP A 214 -20.47 10.11 -8.14
C ASP A 214 -20.71 8.61 -8.31
N ILE A 215 -21.37 8.00 -7.33
CA ILE A 215 -21.67 6.57 -7.34
C ILE A 215 -23.03 6.37 -8.01
N PRO A 216 -23.05 5.85 -9.25
CA PRO A 216 -24.31 5.68 -9.97
C PRO A 216 -25.20 4.63 -9.33
N GLY A 217 -26.45 4.97 -9.18
CA GLY A 217 -27.59 4.07 -9.14
C GLY A 217 -27.91 3.27 -7.89
N ILE A 218 -28.66 3.88 -6.95
CA ILE A 218 -29.73 3.11 -6.32
C ILE A 218 -30.91 3.18 -7.28
N ILE A 219 -31.30 2.05 -7.85
CA ILE A 219 -32.55 1.87 -8.59
C ILE A 219 -33.49 1.14 -7.63
N GLU A 220 -34.75 1.58 -7.54
CA GLU A 220 -35.81 0.83 -6.83
C GLU A 220 -35.79 -0.64 -7.26
N GLY A 221 -35.74 -1.55 -6.28
CA GLY A 221 -35.70 -2.98 -6.56
C GLY A 221 -34.32 -3.63 -6.51
N ALA A 222 -33.26 -2.90 -6.20
CA ALA A 222 -31.90 -3.48 -6.01
C ALA A 222 -31.86 -4.50 -4.86
N SER A 223 -32.78 -4.42 -3.90
CA SER A 223 -32.94 -5.36 -2.78
C SER A 223 -33.61 -6.68 -3.18
N GLU A 224 -34.31 -6.75 -4.30
CA GLU A 224 -35.12 -7.90 -4.69
C GLU A 224 -34.48 -8.87 -5.72
N GLY A 225 -33.15 -8.79 -5.90
CA GLY A 225 -32.44 -9.85 -6.62
C GLY A 225 -31.84 -9.49 -7.97
N ALA A 226 -31.95 -8.27 -8.46
CA ALA A 226 -31.22 -7.84 -9.66
C ALA A 226 -29.83 -7.32 -9.26
N GLY A 227 -28.83 -8.16 -9.19
CA GLY A 227 -27.38 -8.01 -9.03
C GLY A 227 -26.66 -6.64 -8.91
N LEU A 228 -27.33 -5.52 -9.05
CA LEU A 228 -26.79 -4.16 -9.01
C LEU A 228 -26.47 -3.65 -7.58
N GLY A 229 -27.19 -4.15 -6.56
CA GLY A 229 -26.98 -3.73 -5.17
C GLY A 229 -25.60 -4.12 -4.63
N HIS A 230 -25.04 -5.25 -5.05
CA HIS A 230 -23.71 -5.68 -4.62
C HIS A 230 -22.59 -4.81 -5.17
N ASP A 231 -22.70 -4.33 -6.40
CA ASP A 231 -21.67 -3.50 -7.01
C ASP A 231 -21.69 -2.08 -6.45
N PHE A 232 -22.88 -1.52 -6.20
CA PHE A 232 -23.06 -0.26 -5.49
C PHE A 232 -22.41 -0.28 -4.09
N LEU A 233 -22.69 -1.33 -3.31
CA LEU A 233 -22.13 -1.48 -1.98
C LEU A 233 -20.60 -1.64 -1.99
N ARG A 234 -20.02 -2.24 -3.03
CA ARG A 234 -18.56 -2.30 -3.20
C ARG A 234 -17.93 -0.93 -3.45
N HIS A 235 -18.63 -0.02 -4.11
CA HIS A 235 -18.15 1.35 -4.33
C HIS A 235 -18.17 2.16 -3.03
N ILE A 236 -19.24 2.01 -2.24
CA ILE A 236 -19.40 2.68 -0.95
C ILE A 236 -18.27 2.30 0.01
N ASP A 237 -17.91 1.02 0.10
CA ASP A 237 -16.82 0.53 0.97
C ASP A 237 -15.45 1.13 0.63
N ARG A 238 -15.33 1.70 -0.54
CA ARG A 238 -14.08 2.28 -1.05
C ARG A 238 -14.06 3.79 -0.91
N CYS A 239 -15.05 4.38 -0.26
CA CYS A 239 -15.09 5.79 0.09
C CYS A 239 -14.85 5.96 1.59
N ARG A 240 -14.11 7.01 1.97
CA ARG A 240 -13.85 7.33 3.40
C ARG A 240 -15.06 7.99 4.04
N LEU A 241 -15.79 8.80 3.27
CA LEU A 241 -16.96 9.55 3.68
C LEU A 241 -18.05 9.39 2.63
N LEU A 242 -19.31 9.36 3.06
CA LEU A 242 -20.47 9.39 2.18
C LEU A 242 -21.24 10.70 2.38
N VAL A 243 -21.61 11.32 1.28
CA VAL A 243 -22.51 12.47 1.24
C VAL A 243 -23.81 12.04 0.59
N HIS A 244 -24.87 12.00 1.37
CA HIS A 244 -26.21 11.63 0.92
C HIS A 244 -26.95 12.86 0.43
N LEU A 245 -27.34 12.85 -0.86
CA LEU A 245 -28.15 13.89 -1.48
C LEU A 245 -29.61 13.42 -1.56
N VAL A 246 -30.50 14.28 -1.07
CA VAL A 246 -31.97 14.05 -1.10
C VAL A 246 -32.63 15.22 -1.78
N ASP A 247 -33.54 14.97 -2.73
CA ASP A 247 -34.36 16.00 -3.37
C ASP A 247 -35.56 16.33 -2.48
N VAL A 248 -35.52 17.49 -1.85
CA VAL A 248 -36.62 17.99 -1.02
C VAL A 248 -37.68 18.74 -1.81
N SER A 249 -37.50 18.96 -3.10
CA SER A 249 -38.47 19.69 -3.95
C SER A 249 -39.68 18.83 -4.32
N GLY A 250 -39.56 17.51 -4.22
CA GLY A 250 -40.61 16.57 -4.63
C GLY A 250 -40.90 16.61 -6.14
N SER A 251 -39.95 17.12 -6.95
CA SER A 251 -40.11 17.30 -8.39
C SER A 251 -40.40 16.01 -9.14
N GLU A 252 -39.99 14.86 -8.61
CA GLU A 252 -40.23 13.53 -9.15
C GLU A 252 -41.42 12.77 -8.48
N GLY A 253 -42.17 13.47 -7.62
CA GLY A 253 -43.31 12.87 -6.91
C GLY A 253 -42.92 11.88 -5.82
N ARG A 254 -41.70 11.91 -5.33
CA ARG A 254 -41.16 11.06 -4.26
C ARG A 254 -41.24 11.79 -2.92
N ASP A 255 -41.35 10.99 -1.85
CA ASP A 255 -41.25 11.52 -0.48
C ASP A 255 -39.78 11.55 -0.05
N PRO A 256 -39.23 12.74 0.26
CA PRO A 256 -37.82 12.87 0.68
C PRO A 256 -37.45 12.04 1.91
N ILE A 257 -38.40 11.84 2.85
CA ILE A 257 -38.14 11.05 4.05
C ILE A 257 -38.07 9.56 3.71
N ALA A 258 -38.99 9.09 2.86
CA ALA A 258 -38.94 7.70 2.40
C ALA A 258 -37.66 7.39 1.59
N ASP A 259 -37.22 8.32 0.76
CA ASP A 259 -35.97 8.20 -0.01
C ASP A 259 -34.74 8.14 0.93
N PHE A 260 -34.71 8.99 1.96
CA PHE A 260 -33.65 8.98 2.97
C PHE A 260 -33.60 7.65 3.72
N ASP A 261 -34.74 7.16 4.19
CA ASP A 261 -34.82 5.91 4.94
C ASP A 261 -34.48 4.70 4.09
N ALA A 262 -34.85 4.68 2.80
CA ALA A 262 -34.53 3.60 1.88
C ALA A 262 -33.01 3.44 1.69
N ILE A 263 -32.30 4.55 1.52
CA ILE A 263 -30.82 4.52 1.37
C ILE A 263 -30.15 4.10 2.67
N ASN A 264 -30.59 4.61 3.81
CA ASN A 264 -30.05 4.24 5.10
C ASN A 264 -30.27 2.74 5.39
N ALA A 265 -31.46 2.21 5.10
CA ALA A 265 -31.74 0.79 5.26
C ALA A 265 -30.83 -0.10 4.39
N GLU A 266 -30.47 0.35 3.19
CA GLU A 266 -29.51 -0.37 2.31
C GLU A 266 -28.08 -0.32 2.87
N LEU A 267 -27.66 0.81 3.39
CA LEU A 267 -26.35 0.99 4.06
C LEU A 267 -26.25 0.14 5.33
N ASP A 268 -27.30 0.09 6.15
CA ASP A 268 -27.34 -0.67 7.40
C ASP A 268 -27.33 -2.18 7.18
N ARG A 269 -27.99 -2.69 6.15
CA ARG A 269 -27.93 -4.11 5.79
C ARG A 269 -26.50 -4.60 5.58
N LYS A 270 -25.61 -3.72 5.15
CA LYS A 270 -24.23 -4.05 4.95
C LYS A 270 -23.41 -3.98 6.25
N SER A 271 -23.61 -2.95 7.06
CA SER A 271 -22.92 -2.83 8.35
C SER A 271 -23.21 -4.03 9.24
N THR A 272 -24.43 -4.55 9.22
CA THR A 272 -24.84 -5.75 9.94
C THR A 272 -24.16 -7.01 9.41
N ARG A 273 -23.92 -7.14 8.10
CA ARG A 273 -23.18 -8.28 7.52
C ARG A 273 -21.69 -8.25 7.82
N LEU A 274 -21.08 -7.08 7.85
CA LEU A 274 -19.67 -6.91 8.23
C LEU A 274 -19.45 -7.19 9.72
N ASN A 275 -20.34 -6.74 10.58
CA ASN A 275 -20.28 -7.01 12.01
C ASN A 275 -20.57 -8.47 12.36
N SER A 276 -21.37 -9.20 11.57
CA SER A 276 -21.61 -10.64 11.78
C SER A 276 -20.40 -11.50 11.46
N SER A 277 -19.45 -11.02 10.63
CA SER A 277 -18.20 -11.72 10.36
C SER A 277 -17.10 -11.44 11.39
N HIS A 278 -17.28 -10.44 12.26
CA HIS A 278 -16.36 -10.08 13.35
C HIS A 278 -16.89 -10.32 14.76
N THR A 279 -18.09 -10.87 14.94
CA THR A 279 -18.61 -11.26 16.25
C THR A 279 -18.07 -12.63 16.67
N LEU A 280 -16.78 -12.71 16.97
CA LEU A 280 -16.27 -13.71 17.89
C LEU A 280 -16.32 -13.11 19.29
N ALA A 281 -17.41 -13.48 19.98
CA ALA A 281 -17.51 -13.64 21.42
C ALA A 281 -16.77 -12.63 22.33
N SER A 282 -17.50 -11.64 22.80
CA SER A 282 -17.35 -11.19 24.18
C SER A 282 -18.71 -11.36 24.88
N ARG A 283 -19.04 -12.59 25.27
CA ARG A 283 -19.99 -12.83 26.34
C ARG A 283 -19.20 -12.70 27.65
N MET A 284 -19.34 -11.57 28.31
CA MET A 284 -19.07 -11.51 29.75
C MET A 284 -20.18 -12.25 30.49
N PRO A 285 -19.87 -13.14 31.43
CA PRO A 285 -20.89 -13.70 32.30
C PRO A 285 -21.41 -12.60 33.22
N SER A 286 -22.72 -12.42 33.25
CA SER A 286 -23.36 -11.66 34.30
C SER A 286 -23.20 -12.42 35.60
N SER A 287 -22.50 -11.84 36.57
CA SER A 287 -22.51 -12.27 37.95
C SER A 287 -23.87 -11.98 38.56
N ALA A 288 -24.57 -13.01 38.96
CA ALA A 288 -25.57 -12.95 39.99
C ALA A 288 -24.91 -12.93 41.36
#